data_0c85d59448db3e2a35e9d84a39c73f58
#
_entry.id   0c85d59448db3e2a35e9d84a39c73f58
#
_cell.length_a   1.000
_cell.length_b   1.000
_cell.length_c   1.000
_cell.angle_alpha   90.00
_cell.angle_beta   90.00
_cell.angle_gamma   90.00
#
_symmetry.space_group_name_H-M   'P 1'
#
loop_
_entity.id
_entity.type
_entity.pdbx_description
1 polymer ?
#
loop_
_entity_poly.entity_id
_entity_poly.type
_entity_poly.pdbx_seq_one_letter_code
_entity_poly.pdbx_strand_id
1 'polypeptide(L)'
;MPQILSELVQRGGQLALLGQGGTALEQAFVDAAIRYPGQVGVRIGYDEVTAHAVLAGADVILVPSAFEPCGLTQLYGLRYGTLPLVRRVGGLADTVVDCTLENLDADTATGFVFDE
;
A
#
# COMPACT_ATOMS: atom_id res chain seq x y z
N MET A 1 12.54 5.58 0.47
CA MET A 1 11.21 6.16 0.22
C MET A 1 11.20 7.34 -0.77
N PRO A 2 11.98 8.43 -0.60
CA PRO A 2 11.86 9.57 -1.54
C PRO A 2 12.12 9.21 -3.01
N GLN A 3 13.05 8.32 -3.29
CA GLN A 3 13.38 7.90 -4.65
C GLN A 3 12.26 7.09 -5.30
N ILE A 4 11.67 6.15 -4.57
CA ILE A 4 10.54 5.33 -5.05
C ILE A 4 9.33 6.21 -5.34
N LEU A 5 9.04 7.17 -4.46
CA LEU A 5 7.92 8.08 -4.64
C LEU A 5 8.08 8.98 -5.87
N SER A 6 9.28 9.51 -6.09
CA SER A 6 9.58 10.30 -7.28
C SER A 6 9.38 9.49 -8.57
N GLU A 7 9.85 8.25 -8.58
CA GLU A 7 9.68 7.37 -9.74
C GLU A 7 8.22 7.01 -9.99
N LEU A 8 7.46 6.71 -8.93
CA LEU A 8 6.02 6.46 -9.02
C LEU A 8 5.29 7.63 -9.68
N VAL A 9 5.55 8.84 -9.19
CA VAL A 9 4.92 10.07 -9.71
C VAL A 9 5.33 10.33 -11.17
N GLN A 10 6.59 10.14 -11.51
CA GLN A 10 7.07 10.30 -12.89
C GLN A 10 6.43 9.33 -13.87
N ARG A 11 6.05 8.14 -13.40
CA ARG A 11 5.34 7.13 -14.19
C ARG A 11 3.82 7.34 -14.23
N GLY A 12 3.31 8.44 -13.68
CA GLY A 12 1.88 8.76 -13.65
C GLY A 12 1.12 8.13 -12.49
N GLY A 13 1.82 7.54 -11.52
CA GLY A 13 1.21 7.00 -10.32
C GLY A 13 0.77 8.09 -9.35
N GLN A 14 -0.19 7.75 -8.50
CA GLN A 14 -0.67 8.59 -7.41
C GLN A 14 -0.53 7.84 -6.08
N LEU A 15 -0.28 8.56 -5.00
CA LEU A 15 -0.22 8.01 -3.65
C LEU A 15 -1.24 8.69 -2.75
N ALA A 16 -2.06 7.90 -2.08
CA ALA A 16 -2.88 8.35 -0.95
C ALA A 16 -2.39 7.66 0.32
N LEU A 17 -2.03 8.42 1.33
CA LEU A 17 -1.54 7.91 2.61
C LEU A 17 -2.40 8.41 3.75
N LEU A 18 -2.87 7.48 4.56
CA LEU A 18 -3.49 7.75 5.86
C LEU A 18 -2.71 6.98 6.92
N GLY A 19 -2.16 7.65 7.91
CA GLY A 19 -1.41 6.97 8.95
C GLY A 19 -0.74 7.89 9.95
N GLN A 20 -0.04 7.26 10.88
CA GLN A 20 0.75 7.89 11.93
C GLN A 20 2.11 7.22 12.01
N GLY A 21 3.11 7.96 12.44
CA GLY A 21 4.47 7.43 12.60
C GLY A 21 5.38 8.39 13.34
N GLY A 22 6.68 8.22 13.20
CA GLY A 22 7.64 9.16 13.73
C GLY A 22 7.56 10.52 13.03
N THR A 23 7.77 11.61 13.77
CA THR A 23 7.64 12.98 13.27
C THR A 23 8.41 13.26 11.99
N ALA A 24 9.64 12.74 11.89
CA ALA A 24 10.45 12.91 10.67
C ALA A 24 9.84 12.24 9.44
N LEU A 25 9.25 11.05 9.62
CA LEU A 25 8.60 10.32 8.53
C LEU A 25 7.30 11.00 8.12
N GLU A 26 6.49 11.42 9.07
CA GLU A 26 5.27 12.18 8.80
C GLU A 26 5.57 13.46 8.02
N GLN A 27 6.60 14.20 8.44
CA GLN A 27 7.01 15.43 7.76
C GLN A 27 7.48 15.15 6.33
N ALA A 28 8.23 14.06 6.10
CA ALA A 28 8.67 13.69 4.77
C ALA A 28 7.51 13.43 3.81
N PHE A 29 6.42 12.80 4.28
CA PHE A 29 5.23 12.59 3.47
C PHE A 29 4.42 13.87 3.25
N VAL A 30 4.32 14.72 4.25
CA VAL A 30 3.67 16.06 4.11
C VAL A 30 4.43 16.91 3.08
N ASP A 31 5.76 16.93 3.14
CA ASP A 31 6.60 17.63 2.17
C ASP A 31 6.41 17.08 0.75
N ALA A 32 6.28 15.75 0.63
CA ALA A 32 6.00 15.12 -0.66
C ALA A 32 4.63 15.53 -1.22
N ALA A 33 3.60 15.66 -0.38
CA ALA A 33 2.28 16.13 -0.79
C ALA A 33 2.33 17.59 -1.30
N ILE A 34 3.15 18.42 -0.67
CA ILE A 34 3.37 19.81 -1.11
C ILE A 34 4.14 19.84 -2.44
N ARG A 35 5.13 18.96 -2.60
CA ARG A 35 5.97 18.88 -3.80
C ARG A 35 5.23 18.33 -5.02
N TYR A 36 4.31 17.41 -4.82
CA TYR A 36 3.56 16.71 -5.87
C TYR A 36 2.04 16.91 -5.70
N PRO A 37 1.54 18.15 -5.83
CA PRO A 37 0.11 18.42 -5.67
C PRO A 37 -0.73 17.67 -6.70
N GLY A 38 -1.85 17.09 -6.25
CA GLY A 38 -2.71 16.26 -7.09
C GLY A 38 -2.21 14.85 -7.36
N GLN A 39 -0.97 14.52 -7.00
CA GLN A 39 -0.39 13.18 -7.17
C GLN A 39 -0.08 12.49 -5.85
N VAL A 40 0.24 13.24 -4.80
CA VAL A 40 0.46 12.74 -3.45
C VAL A 40 -0.50 13.43 -2.50
N GLY A 41 -1.37 12.65 -1.86
CA GLY A 41 -2.28 13.09 -0.81
C GLY A 41 -1.92 12.42 0.51
N VAL A 42 -1.76 13.22 1.57
CA VAL A 42 -1.37 12.72 2.89
C VAL A 42 -2.29 13.27 3.96
N ARG A 43 -2.78 12.38 4.80
CA ARG A 43 -3.50 12.71 6.02
C ARG A 43 -2.85 12.02 7.20
N ILE A 44 -2.29 12.79 8.10
CA ILE A 44 -1.69 12.28 9.33
C ILE A 44 -2.79 12.04 10.35
N GLY A 45 -2.82 10.85 10.92
CA GLY A 45 -3.81 10.42 11.89
C GLY A 45 -4.50 9.14 11.46
N TYR A 46 -5.59 8.79 12.14
CA TYR A 46 -6.43 7.66 11.80
C TYR A 46 -7.91 8.07 11.82
N ASP A 47 -8.62 7.67 10.79
CA ASP A 47 -10.07 7.84 10.66
C ASP A 47 -10.62 6.66 9.86
N GLU A 48 -11.52 5.91 10.44
CA GLU A 48 -12.03 4.67 9.86
C GLU A 48 -12.76 4.91 8.55
N VAL A 49 -13.55 5.97 8.46
CA VAL A 49 -14.27 6.33 7.23
C VAL A 49 -13.31 6.65 6.10
N THR A 50 -12.29 7.44 6.38
CA THR A 50 -11.24 7.78 5.40
C THR A 50 -10.42 6.54 5.01
N ALA A 51 -10.10 5.65 5.96
CA ALA A 51 -9.40 4.40 5.69
C ALA A 51 -10.17 3.52 4.70
N HIS A 52 -11.47 3.33 4.90
CA HIS A 52 -12.31 2.58 3.97
C HIS A 52 -12.43 3.27 2.60
N ALA A 53 -12.53 4.59 2.55
CA ALA A 53 -12.58 5.35 1.31
C ALA A 53 -11.28 5.21 0.50
N VAL A 54 -10.13 5.26 1.16
CA VAL A 54 -8.81 5.06 0.51
C VAL A 54 -8.71 3.65 -0.05
N LEU A 55 -9.08 2.63 0.73
CA LEU A 55 -9.06 1.24 0.27
C LEU A 55 -9.99 1.02 -0.93
N ALA A 56 -11.20 1.54 -0.85
CA ALA A 56 -12.21 1.37 -1.92
C ALA A 56 -11.84 2.13 -3.20
N GLY A 57 -11.15 3.25 -3.08
CA GLY A 57 -10.78 4.10 -4.21
C GLY A 57 -9.40 3.81 -4.82
N ALA A 58 -8.58 2.99 -4.18
CA ALA A 58 -7.24 2.65 -4.66
C ALA A 58 -7.26 1.45 -5.61
N ASP A 59 -6.28 1.40 -6.51
CA ASP A 59 -6.03 0.21 -7.36
C ASP A 59 -5.16 -0.82 -6.62
N VAL A 60 -4.21 -0.33 -5.84
CA VAL A 60 -3.25 -1.14 -5.09
C VAL A 60 -3.13 -0.63 -3.66
N ILE A 61 -3.14 -1.52 -2.69
CA ILE A 61 -2.79 -1.21 -1.31
C ILE A 61 -1.39 -1.72 -0.98
N LEU A 62 -0.52 -0.81 -0.56
CA LEU A 62 0.85 -1.13 -0.17
C LEU A 62 0.93 -1.41 1.34
N VAL A 63 1.38 -2.60 1.71
CA VAL A 63 1.58 -3.02 3.10
C VAL A 63 3.04 -3.46 3.32
N PRO A 64 3.96 -2.49 3.55
CA PRO A 64 5.39 -2.75 3.67
C PRO A 64 5.81 -3.05 5.12
N SER A 65 4.98 -3.71 5.89
CA SER A 65 5.20 -3.97 7.31
C SER A 65 6.49 -4.75 7.55
N ALA A 66 7.26 -4.33 8.54
CA ALA A 66 8.45 -5.06 8.97
C ALA A 66 8.09 -6.35 9.71
N PHE A 67 6.96 -6.32 10.42
CA PHE A 67 6.38 -7.46 11.10
C PHE A 67 4.85 -7.33 11.10
N GLU A 68 4.16 -8.42 10.77
CA GLU A 68 2.70 -8.46 10.72
C GLU A 68 2.22 -9.86 11.08
N PRO A 69 1.73 -10.11 12.31
CA PRO A 69 1.31 -11.45 12.72
C PRO A 69 0.13 -11.98 11.92
N CYS A 70 -0.83 -11.16 11.59
CA CYS A 70 -2.00 -11.52 10.79
C CYS A 70 -2.23 -10.55 9.65
N GLY A 71 -2.34 -9.26 9.97
CA GLY A 71 -2.71 -8.21 9.05
C GLY A 71 -4.17 -8.34 8.57
N LEU A 72 -4.92 -7.27 8.66
CA LEU A 72 -6.28 -7.23 8.12
C LEU A 72 -6.39 -6.31 6.89
N THR A 73 -5.45 -5.38 6.74
CA THR A 73 -5.46 -4.37 5.68
C THR A 73 -5.48 -5.00 4.29
N GLN A 74 -4.66 -6.03 4.04
CA GLN A 74 -4.65 -6.76 2.77
C GLN A 74 -5.98 -7.48 2.50
N LEU A 75 -6.62 -8.02 3.55
CA LEU A 75 -7.91 -8.69 3.43
C LEU A 75 -9.02 -7.69 3.12
N TYR A 76 -9.00 -6.51 3.74
CA TYR A 76 -9.92 -5.43 3.39
C TYR A 76 -9.69 -4.93 1.96
N GLY A 77 -8.44 -4.83 1.52
CA GLY A 77 -8.11 -4.51 0.12
C GLY A 77 -8.75 -5.50 -0.84
N LEU A 78 -8.58 -6.79 -0.62
CA LEU A 78 -9.20 -7.85 -1.43
C LEU A 78 -10.73 -7.76 -1.43
N ARG A 79 -11.33 -7.41 -0.30
CA ARG A 79 -12.78 -7.23 -0.19
C ARG A 79 -13.30 -6.11 -1.09
N TYR A 80 -12.54 -5.03 -1.25
CA TYR A 80 -12.88 -3.90 -2.12
C TYR A 80 -12.40 -4.08 -3.57
N GLY A 81 -11.71 -5.17 -3.88
CA GLY A 81 -11.10 -5.37 -5.19
C GLY A 81 -9.79 -4.58 -5.40
N THR A 82 -9.19 -4.10 -4.31
CA THR A 82 -7.90 -3.41 -4.31
C THR A 82 -6.79 -4.43 -4.16
N LEU A 83 -5.86 -4.48 -5.11
CA LEU A 83 -4.80 -5.49 -5.10
C LEU A 83 -3.76 -5.22 -4.02
N PRO A 84 -3.47 -6.18 -3.15
CA PRO A 84 -2.42 -6.00 -2.14
C PRO A 84 -1.02 -6.15 -2.75
N LEU A 85 -0.13 -5.23 -2.40
CA LEU A 85 1.31 -5.32 -2.62
C LEU A 85 1.96 -5.38 -1.23
N VAL A 86 2.42 -6.55 -0.83
CA VAL A 86 2.80 -6.82 0.56
C VAL A 86 4.23 -7.31 0.67
N ARG A 87 4.86 -7.01 1.81
CA ARG A 87 6.12 -7.64 2.18
C ARG A 87 5.88 -9.09 2.62
N ARG A 88 6.80 -9.99 2.27
CA ARG A 88 6.74 -11.42 2.62
C ARG A 88 7.05 -11.65 4.09
N VAL A 89 6.13 -11.31 4.97
CA VAL A 89 6.25 -11.49 6.44
C VAL A 89 4.93 -11.96 7.04
N GLY A 90 5.01 -12.85 8.01
CA GLY A 90 3.89 -13.31 8.84
C GLY A 90 2.60 -13.61 8.06
N GLY A 91 1.50 -13.11 8.54
CA GLY A 91 0.17 -13.30 7.93
C GLY A 91 0.02 -12.71 6.53
N LEU A 92 0.87 -11.77 6.12
CA LEU A 92 0.87 -11.24 4.75
C LEU A 92 1.34 -12.30 3.77
N ALA A 93 2.41 -13.04 4.11
CA ALA A 93 2.92 -14.14 3.29
C ALA A 93 1.92 -15.30 3.19
N ASP A 94 1.11 -15.51 4.23
CA ASP A 94 0.13 -16.59 4.30
C ASP A 94 -1.17 -16.28 3.56
N THR A 95 -1.54 -15.01 3.42
CA THR A 95 -2.85 -14.58 2.93
C THR A 95 -2.84 -14.01 1.51
N VAL A 96 -1.68 -13.64 0.99
CA VAL A 96 -1.53 -13.11 -0.38
C VAL A 96 -0.73 -14.08 -1.24
N VAL A 97 -1.34 -14.53 -2.33
CA VAL A 97 -0.69 -15.38 -3.33
C VAL A 97 -0.05 -14.50 -4.40
N ASP A 98 1.26 -14.61 -4.53
CA ASP A 98 2.05 -13.77 -5.42
C ASP A 98 1.70 -13.95 -6.90
N CYS A 99 1.77 -12.87 -7.65
CA CYS A 99 1.53 -12.82 -9.09
C CYS A 99 2.72 -13.38 -9.88
N THR A 100 2.99 -14.68 -9.73
CA THR A 100 3.95 -15.42 -10.55
C THR A 100 3.26 -15.97 -11.80
N LEU A 101 4.02 -16.33 -12.81
CA LEU A 101 3.46 -16.96 -14.02
C LEU A 101 2.71 -18.26 -13.68
N GLU A 102 3.27 -19.08 -12.79
CA GLU A 102 2.63 -20.31 -12.33
C GLU A 102 1.28 -20.04 -11.64
N ASN A 103 1.24 -19.05 -10.72
CA ASN A 103 0.01 -18.71 -10.00
C ASN A 103 -1.03 -18.02 -10.89
N LEU A 104 -0.59 -17.29 -11.92
CA LEU A 104 -1.48 -16.74 -12.94
C LEU A 104 -2.09 -17.84 -13.80
N ASP A 105 -1.30 -18.78 -14.27
CA ASP A 105 -1.77 -19.91 -15.07
C ASP A 105 -2.75 -20.81 -14.29
N ALA A 106 -2.56 -20.90 -12.96
CA ALA A 106 -3.45 -21.65 -12.07
C ALA A 106 -4.68 -20.85 -11.57
N ASP A 107 -4.82 -19.58 -11.96
CA ASP A 107 -5.87 -18.66 -11.46
C ASP A 107 -5.89 -18.52 -9.92
N THR A 108 -4.72 -18.55 -9.27
CA THR A 108 -4.60 -18.48 -7.80
C THR A 108 -4.01 -17.17 -7.29
N ALA A 109 -3.41 -16.34 -8.15
CA ALA A 109 -2.78 -15.09 -7.76
C ALA A 109 -3.81 -14.10 -7.18
N THR A 110 -3.49 -13.49 -6.03
CA THR A 110 -4.37 -12.52 -5.36
C THR A 110 -3.72 -11.16 -5.11
N GLY A 111 -2.45 -11.02 -5.41
CA GLY A 111 -1.72 -9.76 -5.21
C GLY A 111 -0.25 -9.90 -5.56
N PHE A 112 0.56 -9.04 -4.99
CA PHE A 112 2.00 -8.99 -5.22
C PHE A 112 2.75 -9.11 -3.91
N VAL A 113 3.85 -9.87 -3.91
CA VAL A 113 4.68 -10.11 -2.73
C VAL A 113 6.12 -9.72 -3.03
N PHE A 114 6.74 -8.96 -2.15
CA PHE A 114 8.15 -8.58 -2.26
C PHE A 114 8.91 -8.92 -0.97
N ASP A 115 10.22 -9.07 -1.06
CA ASP A 115 11.06 -9.49 0.07
C ASP A 115 11.69 -8.32 0.83
N GLU A 116 12.12 -7.23 0.15
CA GLU A 116 12.72 -6.02 0.75
C GLU A 116 12.33 -4.74 0.00
#